data_1217c3f0745ef8347fbf99324ce63e20
#
_entry.id   1217c3f0745ef8347fbf99324ce63e20
#
_cell.length_a   1.000
_cell.length_b   1.000
_cell.length_c   1.000
_cell.angle_alpha   90.00
_cell.angle_beta   90.00
_cell.angle_gamma   90.00
#
_symmetry.space_group_name_H-M   'P 1'
#
loop_
_entity.id
_entity.type
_entity.pdbx_description
1 polymer ?
#
loop_
_entity_poly.entity_id
_entity_poly.type
_entity_poly.pdbx_seq_one_letter_code
_entity_poly.pdbx_strand_id
1 'polypeptide(L)'
;MRTMQQAGVAMQFPDEIGFIFNPCIIYLTHRNLAQVAVTVTDGTTTQEQTFEAATGKIRADIRAMVQSCFDGVRYGRVTYGTEASSSGVGKEIEVSVEARNENNAGELEVATTFEFTVFYIWGALAVGEVYNGFRTLTYFRGYPFTVGLYNDSPNGAAIIANDGVATNVVNLGMQGVFDVPLTPDTAKGYYTITDFRGTLTATTFDDTYDLTFRKIGEGTYTEKVRVNIVDGMEGGVYLRWINRHGFTCYHLFKAGDRQHQVTSNEDIYRNELADYDEAYGYQYASGHKQTHARQDVLPVCAPLVDRDTWDYLLDAATSPIVDMFMGYDTNGVPRWQGVRIQAGTYTKTSATLQDFALNILLPETPIQSI
;
A
#
# COMPACT_ATOMS: atom_id res chain seq x y z
N MET A 1 1.59 22.97 2.86
CA MET A 1 0.43 23.46 2.07
C MET A 1 0.88 24.64 1.23
N ARG A 2 0.53 24.64 -0.06
CA ARG A 2 0.78 25.73 -1.01
C ARG A 2 -0.29 26.82 -0.87
N THR A 3 -0.01 28.03 -1.34
CA THR A 3 -0.94 29.15 -1.29
C THR A 3 -1.05 29.83 -2.65
N MET A 4 -2.26 30.26 -3.01
CA MET A 4 -2.56 31.11 -4.17
C MET A 4 -3.47 32.25 -3.77
N GLN A 5 -3.37 33.37 -4.47
CA GLN A 5 -4.28 34.51 -4.28
C GLN A 5 -4.67 35.09 -5.63
N GLN A 6 -5.98 35.21 -5.86
CA GLN A 6 -6.54 35.76 -7.11
C GLN A 6 -7.87 36.45 -6.82
N ALA A 7 -8.10 37.59 -7.45
CA ALA A 7 -9.32 38.40 -7.28
C ALA A 7 -9.71 38.69 -5.81
N GLY A 8 -8.72 38.81 -4.91
CA GLY A 8 -8.94 39.04 -3.48
C GLY A 8 -9.30 37.77 -2.69
N VAL A 9 -9.49 36.64 -3.34
CA VAL A 9 -9.68 35.33 -2.71
C VAL A 9 -8.31 34.73 -2.42
N ALA A 10 -8.07 34.33 -1.16
CA ALA A 10 -6.87 33.59 -0.76
C ALA A 10 -7.23 32.12 -0.61
N MET A 11 -6.43 31.26 -1.23
CA MET A 11 -6.58 29.80 -1.15
C MET A 11 -5.31 29.15 -0.61
N GLN A 12 -5.48 28.19 0.32
CA GLN A 12 -4.46 27.23 0.73
C GLN A 12 -4.90 25.84 0.27
N PHE A 13 -3.97 25.07 -0.25
CA PHE A 13 -4.25 23.78 -0.87
C PHE A 13 -3.10 22.78 -0.64
N PRO A 14 -3.28 21.47 -0.91
CA PRO A 14 -2.27 20.45 -0.67
C PRO A 14 -0.93 20.73 -1.35
N ASP A 15 0.13 20.13 -0.84
CA ASP A 15 1.46 20.16 -1.45
C ASP A 15 1.49 19.37 -2.77
N GLU A 16 2.62 19.33 -3.44
CA GLU A 16 2.76 18.67 -4.74
C GLU A 16 2.52 17.15 -4.67
N ILE A 17 2.80 16.55 -3.52
CA ILE A 17 2.57 15.13 -3.23
C ILE A 17 1.55 15.02 -2.12
N GLY A 18 0.52 14.18 -2.33
CA GLY A 18 -0.51 13.85 -1.36
C GLY A 18 -0.66 12.35 -1.17
N PHE A 19 -1.27 11.95 -0.06
CA PHE A 19 -1.62 10.56 0.23
C PHE A 19 -3.13 10.46 0.38
N ILE A 20 -3.77 9.54 -0.36
CA ILE A 20 -5.24 9.54 -0.50
C ILE A 20 -6.01 9.24 0.78
N PHE A 21 -5.38 8.60 1.77
CA PHE A 21 -6.03 8.32 3.06
C PHE A 21 -5.82 9.43 4.10
N ASN A 22 -4.98 10.43 3.80
CA ASN A 22 -4.84 11.62 4.62
C ASN A 22 -5.92 12.67 4.26
N PRO A 23 -6.24 13.60 5.17
CA PRO A 23 -7.12 14.72 4.84
C PRO A 23 -6.56 15.57 3.69
N CYS A 24 -7.38 15.79 2.67
CA CYS A 24 -7.06 16.62 1.50
C CYS A 24 -7.80 17.94 1.60
N ILE A 25 -7.23 18.88 2.37
CA ILE A 25 -7.93 20.09 2.77
C ILE A 25 -7.61 21.27 1.85
N ILE A 26 -8.66 21.96 1.39
CA ILE A 26 -8.61 23.24 0.70
C ILE A 26 -9.23 24.29 1.63
N TYR A 27 -8.51 25.40 1.86
CA TYR A 27 -9.02 26.55 2.60
C TYR A 27 -9.17 27.73 1.67
N LEU A 28 -10.33 28.38 1.67
CA LEU A 28 -10.55 29.63 0.99
C LEU A 28 -11.03 30.69 1.97
N THR A 29 -10.58 31.92 1.74
CA THR A 29 -11.03 33.07 2.53
C THR A 29 -11.25 34.27 1.64
N HIS A 30 -12.45 34.85 1.72
CA HIS A 30 -12.81 36.13 1.15
C HIS A 30 -14.08 36.65 1.84
N ARG A 31 -14.18 37.94 2.08
CA ARG A 31 -15.28 38.54 2.89
C ARG A 31 -16.68 38.23 2.34
N ASN A 32 -16.82 38.11 0.99
CA ASN A 32 -18.08 37.90 0.30
C ASN A 32 -18.20 36.46 -0.25
N LEU A 33 -17.29 35.55 0.14
CA LEU A 33 -17.34 34.17 -0.32
C LEU A 33 -18.59 33.48 0.23
N ALA A 34 -19.43 32.99 -0.66
CA ALA A 34 -20.66 32.30 -0.34
C ALA A 34 -20.56 30.78 -0.59
N GLN A 35 -19.92 30.40 -1.69
CA GLN A 35 -19.88 29.02 -2.13
C GLN A 35 -18.59 28.70 -2.88
N VAL A 36 -18.18 27.44 -2.87
CA VAL A 36 -17.09 26.92 -3.71
C VAL A 36 -17.54 25.64 -4.37
N ALA A 37 -17.41 25.56 -5.71
CA ALA A 37 -17.50 24.32 -6.43
C ALA A 37 -16.11 23.77 -6.69
N VAL A 38 -15.89 22.49 -6.31
CA VAL A 38 -14.62 21.81 -6.51
C VAL A 38 -14.82 20.66 -7.47
N THR A 39 -14.03 20.64 -8.53
CA THR A 39 -13.97 19.54 -9.50
C THR A 39 -12.61 18.84 -9.37
N VAL A 40 -12.64 17.53 -9.27
CA VAL A 40 -11.46 16.67 -9.16
C VAL A 40 -11.49 15.65 -10.29
N THR A 41 -10.41 15.52 -11.04
CA THR A 41 -10.33 14.58 -12.16
C THR A 41 -8.95 13.96 -12.34
N ASP A 42 -8.90 12.67 -12.74
CA ASP A 42 -7.70 11.97 -13.22
C ASP A 42 -7.69 11.82 -14.75
N GLY A 43 -8.54 12.60 -15.46
CA GLY A 43 -8.77 12.49 -16.90
C GLY A 43 -9.73 11.37 -17.32
N THR A 44 -10.07 10.45 -16.42
CA THR A 44 -10.99 9.34 -16.65
C THR A 44 -12.23 9.46 -15.76
N THR A 45 -12.02 9.69 -14.48
CA THR A 45 -13.04 9.88 -13.46
C THR A 45 -13.10 11.34 -13.09
N THR A 46 -14.28 11.94 -13.11
CA THR A 46 -14.50 13.32 -12.68
C THR A 46 -15.54 13.35 -11.57
N GLN A 47 -15.24 14.05 -10.50
CA GLN A 47 -16.13 14.30 -9.37
C GLN A 47 -16.28 15.79 -9.16
N GLU A 48 -17.49 16.23 -8.84
CA GLU A 48 -17.80 17.62 -8.50
C GLU A 48 -18.55 17.67 -7.18
N GLN A 49 -18.15 18.61 -6.32
CA GLN A 49 -18.83 18.85 -5.05
C GLN A 49 -18.83 20.34 -4.72
N THR A 50 -19.94 20.81 -4.17
CA THR A 50 -20.13 22.17 -3.74
C THR A 50 -20.07 22.29 -2.22
N PHE A 51 -19.39 23.34 -1.72
CA PHE A 51 -19.23 23.63 -0.32
C PHE A 51 -19.72 25.05 -0.02
N GLU A 52 -20.52 25.20 1.04
CA GLU A 52 -21.04 26.48 1.48
C GLU A 52 -20.08 27.21 2.43
N ALA A 53 -19.98 28.51 2.30
CA ALA A 53 -19.11 29.32 3.16
C ALA A 53 -19.78 29.65 4.50
N ALA A 54 -18.99 29.54 5.55
CA ALA A 54 -19.36 30.12 6.84
C ALA A 54 -18.53 31.38 7.09
N THR A 55 -19.22 32.52 7.12
CA THR A 55 -18.58 33.85 7.38
C THR A 55 -17.39 34.15 6.45
N GLY A 56 -17.56 33.89 5.14
CA GLY A 56 -16.53 34.15 4.12
C GLY A 56 -15.32 33.20 4.20
N LYS A 57 -15.48 32.04 4.82
CA LYS A 57 -14.43 31.03 4.94
C LYS A 57 -15.00 29.65 4.57
N ILE A 58 -14.20 28.90 3.81
CA ILE A 58 -14.49 27.52 3.49
C ILE A 58 -13.31 26.63 3.87
N ARG A 59 -13.64 25.48 4.44
CA ARG A 59 -12.72 24.38 4.63
C ARG A 59 -13.34 23.14 3.96
N ALA A 60 -12.83 22.77 2.80
CA ALA A 60 -13.28 21.63 2.05
C ALA A 60 -12.31 20.45 2.19
N ASP A 61 -12.77 19.30 2.61
CA ASP A 61 -12.00 18.04 2.54
C ASP A 61 -12.43 17.30 1.28
N ILE A 62 -11.58 17.30 0.27
CA ILE A 62 -11.83 16.65 -1.02
C ILE A 62 -11.35 15.20 -1.06
N ARG A 63 -10.95 14.61 0.07
CA ARG A 63 -10.40 13.26 0.16
C ARG A 63 -11.29 12.21 -0.50
N ALA A 64 -12.59 12.22 -0.27
CA ALA A 64 -13.51 11.26 -0.86
C ALA A 64 -13.55 11.35 -2.41
N MET A 65 -13.46 12.57 -2.95
CA MET A 65 -13.39 12.80 -4.39
C MET A 65 -12.09 12.24 -4.98
N VAL A 66 -10.95 12.51 -4.32
CA VAL A 66 -9.65 11.98 -4.72
C VAL A 66 -9.63 10.45 -4.65
N GLN A 67 -10.18 9.86 -3.57
CA GLN A 67 -10.26 8.41 -3.42
C GLN A 67 -11.06 7.75 -4.55
N SER A 68 -12.13 8.37 -5.03
CA SER A 68 -12.92 7.83 -6.14
C SER A 68 -12.14 7.70 -7.45
N CYS A 69 -11.11 8.52 -7.66
CA CYS A 69 -10.20 8.38 -8.79
C CYS A 69 -9.31 7.13 -8.69
N PHE A 70 -9.21 6.54 -7.50
CA PHE A 70 -8.47 5.31 -7.24
C PHE A 70 -9.36 4.06 -7.16
N ASP A 71 -10.66 4.19 -7.39
CA ASP A 71 -11.56 3.04 -7.48
C ASP A 71 -11.10 2.09 -8.61
N GLY A 72 -10.95 0.81 -8.26
CA GLY A 72 -10.45 -0.19 -9.21
C GLY A 72 -8.93 -0.26 -9.35
N VAL A 73 -8.14 0.47 -8.54
CA VAL A 73 -6.70 0.22 -8.42
C VAL A 73 -6.50 -1.24 -8.05
N ARG A 74 -6.06 -2.04 -9.03
CA ARG A 74 -5.76 -3.45 -8.84
C ARG A 74 -4.29 -3.58 -8.54
N TYR A 75 -4.00 -3.77 -7.30
CA TYR A 75 -2.69 -4.21 -6.87
C TYR A 75 -2.43 -5.65 -7.31
N GLY A 76 -1.19 -5.98 -7.62
CA GLY A 76 -0.81 -7.35 -7.98
C GLY A 76 -0.20 -7.48 -9.37
N ARG A 77 0.02 -6.35 -10.07
CA ARG A 77 0.72 -6.33 -11.36
C ARG A 77 2.22 -6.03 -11.22
N VAL A 78 2.80 -6.37 -10.05
CA VAL A 78 4.27 -6.31 -9.94
C VAL A 78 4.86 -7.26 -10.96
N THR A 79 5.58 -6.73 -11.92
CA THR A 79 6.26 -7.51 -12.93
C THR A 79 7.66 -7.84 -12.41
N TYR A 80 7.90 -9.10 -12.14
CA TYR A 80 9.22 -9.61 -11.79
C TYR A 80 9.98 -9.93 -13.08
N GLY A 81 10.24 -8.92 -13.85
CA GLY A 81 10.90 -9.06 -15.14
C GLY A 81 12.23 -8.34 -15.14
N THR A 82 12.56 -7.87 -16.31
CA THR A 82 13.82 -7.21 -16.61
C THR A 82 13.73 -5.68 -16.56
N GLU A 83 12.53 -5.12 -16.35
CA GLU A 83 12.30 -3.68 -16.43
C GLU A 83 11.52 -3.16 -15.22
N ALA A 84 11.75 -1.89 -14.88
CA ALA A 84 10.91 -1.19 -13.91
C ALA A 84 9.48 -1.08 -14.44
N SER A 85 8.51 -1.39 -13.58
CA SER A 85 7.09 -1.33 -13.93
C SER A 85 6.34 -0.34 -13.04
N SER A 86 5.38 0.40 -13.61
CA SER A 86 4.49 1.22 -12.80
C SER A 86 3.57 0.34 -11.96
N SER A 87 3.53 0.59 -10.67
CA SER A 87 2.62 -0.11 -9.75
C SER A 87 1.16 0.33 -9.89
N GLY A 88 0.91 1.46 -10.56
CA GLY A 88 -0.43 2.05 -10.72
C GLY A 88 -1.05 2.62 -9.45
N VAL A 89 -0.31 2.67 -8.34
CA VAL A 89 -0.79 3.19 -7.05
C VAL A 89 -0.54 4.69 -6.87
N GLY A 90 -0.05 5.37 -7.90
CA GLY A 90 0.14 6.82 -7.92
C GLY A 90 -0.46 7.41 -9.17
N LYS A 91 -1.16 8.56 -9.03
CA LYS A 91 -1.78 9.29 -10.13
C LYS A 91 -1.65 10.80 -9.94
N GLU A 92 -1.51 11.51 -11.05
CA GLU A 92 -1.73 12.94 -11.08
C GLU A 92 -3.22 13.24 -11.08
N ILE A 93 -3.65 14.13 -10.21
CA ILE A 93 -5.03 14.56 -10.06
C ILE A 93 -5.09 16.06 -10.29
N GLU A 94 -5.92 16.46 -11.25
CA GLU A 94 -6.23 17.85 -11.52
C GLU A 94 -7.40 18.30 -10.65
N VAL A 95 -7.26 19.48 -10.05
CA VAL A 95 -8.25 20.07 -9.17
C VAL A 95 -8.58 21.48 -9.67
N SER A 96 -9.84 21.72 -9.97
CA SER A 96 -10.39 23.02 -10.28
C SER A 96 -11.28 23.50 -9.13
N VAL A 97 -11.10 24.73 -8.69
CA VAL A 97 -11.80 25.32 -7.55
C VAL A 97 -12.42 26.65 -7.98
N GLU A 98 -13.74 26.67 -8.17
CA GLU A 98 -14.50 27.82 -8.55
C GLU A 98 -15.07 28.51 -7.30
N ALA A 99 -14.54 29.68 -6.98
CA ALA A 99 -15.00 30.50 -5.85
C ALA A 99 -16.14 31.42 -6.30
N ARG A 100 -17.29 31.36 -5.61
CA ARG A 100 -18.49 32.13 -5.91
C ARG A 100 -18.80 33.08 -4.77
N ASN A 101 -18.97 34.35 -5.12
CA ASN A 101 -19.39 35.38 -4.22
C ASN A 101 -20.91 35.64 -4.37
N GLU A 102 -21.54 36.05 -3.30
CA GLU A 102 -22.90 36.58 -3.35
C GLU A 102 -22.86 38.06 -3.71
N ASN A 103 -23.59 38.46 -4.78
CA ASN A 103 -23.74 39.84 -5.17
C ASN A 103 -24.79 40.55 -4.30
N ASN A 104 -24.97 41.88 -4.50
CA ASN A 104 -25.93 42.66 -3.73
C ASN A 104 -27.41 42.28 -3.99
N ALA A 105 -27.69 41.48 -5.04
CA ALA A 105 -29.03 40.97 -5.37
C ALA A 105 -29.27 39.56 -4.76
N GLY A 106 -28.29 38.97 -4.05
CA GLY A 106 -28.37 37.63 -3.52
C GLY A 106 -28.07 36.52 -4.54
N GLU A 107 -27.48 36.88 -5.69
CA GLU A 107 -27.10 35.91 -6.72
C GLU A 107 -25.64 35.51 -6.59
N LEU A 108 -25.37 34.24 -6.91
CA LEU A 108 -24.02 33.71 -6.92
C LEU A 108 -23.29 34.04 -8.22
N GLU A 109 -22.16 34.72 -8.10
CA GLU A 109 -21.30 35.06 -9.26
C GLU A 109 -19.91 34.45 -9.06
N VAL A 110 -19.32 33.90 -10.13
CA VAL A 110 -17.97 33.38 -10.12
C VAL A 110 -16.98 34.53 -9.91
N ALA A 111 -16.30 34.52 -8.78
CA ALA A 111 -15.30 35.52 -8.46
C ALA A 111 -13.95 35.17 -9.10
N THR A 112 -13.56 33.91 -9.03
CA THR A 112 -12.31 33.40 -9.60
C THR A 112 -12.33 31.85 -9.65
N THR A 113 -11.49 31.31 -10.53
CA THR A 113 -11.22 29.87 -10.61
C THR A 113 -9.73 29.63 -10.39
N PHE A 114 -9.42 28.67 -9.52
CA PHE A 114 -8.06 28.19 -9.29
C PHE A 114 -7.91 26.81 -9.89
N GLU A 115 -6.79 26.56 -10.53
CA GLU A 115 -6.44 25.25 -11.09
C GLU A 115 -5.08 24.84 -10.56
N PHE A 116 -4.96 23.59 -10.11
CA PHE A 116 -3.71 23.03 -9.66
C PHE A 116 -3.72 21.51 -9.80
N THR A 117 -2.53 20.94 -9.84
CA THR A 117 -2.31 19.51 -9.85
C THR A 117 -1.63 19.04 -8.58
N VAL A 118 -1.98 17.83 -8.15
CA VAL A 118 -1.35 17.11 -7.04
C VAL A 118 -1.12 15.68 -7.47
N PHE A 119 0.08 15.18 -7.25
CA PHE A 119 0.35 13.76 -7.41
C PHE A 119 -0.07 13.03 -6.14
N TYR A 120 -1.10 12.19 -6.24
CA TYR A 120 -1.58 11.41 -5.10
C TYR A 120 -1.07 9.97 -5.18
N ILE A 121 -0.67 9.46 -4.01
CA ILE A 121 -0.22 8.09 -3.80
C ILE A 121 -1.30 7.36 -2.98
N TRP A 122 -1.59 6.13 -3.35
CA TRP A 122 -2.47 5.22 -2.61
C TRP A 122 -1.81 4.77 -1.30
N GLY A 123 -1.89 5.60 -0.28
CA GLY A 123 -1.19 5.43 0.98
C GLY A 123 -1.62 6.46 2.02
N ALA A 124 -0.96 6.41 3.18
CA ALA A 124 -1.18 7.32 4.29
C ALA A 124 0.14 7.69 4.98
N LEU A 125 0.20 8.90 5.54
CA LEU A 125 1.21 9.31 6.50
C LEU A 125 0.61 9.33 7.91
N ALA A 126 1.38 8.93 8.91
CA ALA A 126 0.99 9.11 10.30
C ALA A 126 0.98 10.60 10.67
N VAL A 127 0.28 10.94 11.75
CA VAL A 127 0.22 12.33 12.23
C VAL A 127 1.63 12.80 12.63
N GLY A 128 2.08 13.89 11.99
CA GLY A 128 3.42 14.45 12.23
C GLY A 128 4.56 13.78 11.47
N GLU A 129 4.25 12.75 10.68
CA GLU A 129 5.24 12.11 9.81
C GLU A 129 5.54 12.98 8.60
N VAL A 130 6.82 13.04 8.25
CA VAL A 130 7.30 13.63 7.00
C VAL A 130 7.97 12.52 6.20
N TYR A 131 7.51 12.31 4.98
CA TYR A 131 8.16 11.36 4.07
C TYR A 131 9.53 11.89 3.66
N ASN A 132 10.59 11.19 4.05
CA ASN A 132 11.99 11.61 3.82
C ASN A 132 12.70 10.80 2.72
N GLY A 133 12.02 9.82 2.11
CA GLY A 133 12.58 9.01 1.04
C GLY A 133 13.66 8.00 1.47
N PHE A 134 14.01 7.92 2.76
CA PHE A 134 15.00 6.96 3.25
C PHE A 134 14.33 5.69 3.77
N ARG A 135 14.80 4.52 3.27
CA ARG A 135 14.27 3.20 3.67
C ARG A 135 15.37 2.16 3.71
N THR A 136 15.21 1.20 4.61
CA THR A 136 16.01 -0.03 4.63
C THR A 136 15.10 -1.22 4.37
N LEU A 137 15.44 -2.03 3.37
CA LEU A 137 14.70 -3.22 2.96
C LEU A 137 15.58 -4.45 3.11
N THR A 138 14.96 -5.62 3.25
CA THR A 138 15.68 -6.90 3.28
C THR A 138 15.31 -7.74 2.07
N TYR A 139 16.30 -8.13 1.29
CA TYR A 139 16.17 -9.10 0.22
C TYR A 139 16.55 -10.49 0.71
N PHE A 140 15.67 -11.46 0.50
CA PHE A 140 15.92 -12.87 0.82
C PHE A 140 16.30 -13.63 -0.45
N ARG A 141 17.50 -14.21 -0.48
CA ARG A 141 18.01 -14.94 -1.66
C ARG A 141 17.05 -16.05 -2.08
N GLY A 142 16.79 -16.13 -3.39
CA GLY A 142 15.88 -17.12 -3.98
C GLY A 142 14.41 -16.72 -4.02
N TYR A 143 14.05 -15.56 -3.49
CA TYR A 143 12.68 -15.05 -3.52
C TYR A 143 12.54 -13.85 -4.48
N PRO A 144 11.37 -13.67 -5.09
CA PRO A 144 11.13 -12.53 -5.97
C PRO A 144 11.11 -11.23 -5.16
N PHE A 145 11.78 -10.19 -5.66
CA PHE A 145 11.94 -8.95 -4.94
C PHE A 145 11.95 -7.75 -5.89
N THR A 146 11.31 -6.67 -5.48
CA THR A 146 11.36 -5.37 -6.14
C THR A 146 11.59 -4.27 -5.12
N VAL A 147 12.14 -3.16 -5.58
CA VAL A 147 12.27 -1.94 -4.79
C VAL A 147 11.29 -0.91 -5.34
N GLY A 148 10.36 -0.47 -4.52
CA GLY A 148 9.43 0.60 -4.87
C GLY A 148 10.14 1.95 -4.88
N LEU A 149 9.93 2.74 -5.93
CA LEU A 149 10.44 4.11 -6.05
C LEU A 149 9.32 5.04 -6.47
N TYR A 150 9.32 6.24 -5.90
CA TYR A 150 8.44 7.31 -6.31
C TYR A 150 9.14 8.24 -7.29
N ASN A 151 8.49 8.53 -8.41
CA ASN A 151 8.92 9.51 -9.40
C ASN A 151 7.86 10.59 -9.57
N ASP A 152 8.16 11.81 -9.15
CA ASP A 152 7.29 12.99 -9.28
C ASP A 152 7.61 13.84 -10.53
N SER A 153 8.49 13.36 -11.40
CA SER A 153 8.95 14.08 -12.58
C SER A 153 8.77 13.24 -13.85
N PRO A 154 8.35 13.82 -14.98
CA PRO A 154 8.27 13.11 -16.25
C PRO A 154 9.64 12.59 -16.73
N ASN A 155 10.75 13.12 -16.20
CA ASN A 155 12.13 12.77 -16.58
C ASN A 155 12.91 12.14 -15.41
N GLY A 156 12.24 11.50 -14.46
CA GLY A 156 12.91 10.90 -13.31
C GLY A 156 13.77 9.69 -13.68
N ALA A 157 14.79 9.45 -12.89
CA ALA A 157 15.67 8.31 -13.04
C ALA A 157 16.07 7.72 -11.69
N ALA A 158 16.04 6.41 -11.60
CA ALA A 158 16.70 5.69 -10.52
C ALA A 158 18.17 5.52 -10.84
N ILE A 159 19.04 5.86 -9.91
CA ILE A 159 20.47 5.61 -10.02
C ILE A 159 20.85 4.57 -9.01
N ILE A 160 21.45 3.53 -9.51
CA ILE A 160 21.97 2.45 -8.71
C ILE A 160 23.45 2.72 -8.51
N ALA A 161 23.80 3.21 -7.34
CA ALA A 161 25.16 3.42 -6.92
C ALA A 161 25.54 2.33 -5.93
N ASN A 162 26.53 1.56 -6.30
CA ASN A 162 27.14 0.63 -5.40
C ASN A 162 28.58 1.11 -5.13
N ASP A 163 28.91 1.36 -3.87
CA ASP A 163 30.25 1.69 -3.34
C ASP A 163 31.14 2.60 -4.24
N GLY A 164 30.55 3.32 -5.17
CA GLY A 164 31.23 4.23 -6.08
C GLY A 164 31.81 3.57 -7.33
N VAL A 165 31.61 2.27 -7.57
CA VAL A 165 32.27 1.54 -8.67
C VAL A 165 31.36 1.36 -9.90
N ALA A 166 30.05 1.27 -9.74
CA ALA A 166 29.12 1.15 -10.87
C ALA A 166 27.89 2.02 -10.66
N THR A 167 27.59 2.86 -11.61
CA THR A 167 26.37 3.64 -11.64
C THR A 167 25.56 3.25 -12.86
N ASN A 168 24.36 2.75 -12.65
CA ASN A 168 23.39 2.56 -13.72
C ASN A 168 22.21 3.51 -13.56
N VAL A 169 21.65 3.95 -14.66
CA VAL A 169 20.52 4.86 -14.70
C VAL A 169 19.32 4.12 -15.27
N VAL A 170 18.34 3.85 -14.43
CA VAL A 170 17.02 3.38 -14.85
C VAL A 170 16.15 4.60 -15.11
N ASN A 171 15.82 4.83 -16.38
CA ASN A 171 14.94 5.94 -16.74
C ASN A 171 13.49 5.53 -16.56
N LEU A 172 12.76 6.19 -15.67
CA LEU A 172 11.37 5.88 -15.36
C LEU A 172 10.38 6.54 -16.34
N GLY A 173 10.82 7.62 -17.03
CA GLY A 173 10.12 8.20 -18.18
C GLY A 173 8.77 8.86 -17.93
N MET A 174 8.15 8.67 -16.78
CA MET A 174 6.85 9.25 -16.41
C MET A 174 6.73 9.41 -14.90
N GLN A 175 5.79 10.22 -14.45
CA GLN A 175 5.39 10.26 -13.04
C GLN A 175 4.73 8.93 -12.62
N GLY A 176 4.98 8.50 -11.39
CA GLY A 176 4.37 7.28 -10.86
C GLY A 176 5.11 6.69 -9.68
N VAL A 177 4.54 5.61 -9.17
CA VAL A 177 5.21 4.68 -8.27
C VAL A 177 5.65 3.49 -9.09
N PHE A 178 6.92 3.15 -9.02
CA PHE A 178 7.54 2.10 -9.82
C PHE A 178 8.12 1.02 -8.93
N ASP A 179 7.98 -0.23 -9.38
CA ASP A 179 8.67 -1.38 -8.83
C ASP A 179 9.89 -1.69 -9.71
N VAL A 180 11.08 -1.60 -9.13
CA VAL A 180 12.34 -1.93 -9.79
C VAL A 180 12.75 -3.35 -9.38
N PRO A 181 12.74 -4.33 -10.28
CA PRO A 181 13.09 -5.70 -9.95
C PRO A 181 14.58 -5.83 -9.62
N LEU A 182 14.88 -6.65 -8.63
CA LEU A 182 16.23 -6.98 -8.22
C LEU A 182 16.42 -8.49 -8.38
N THR A 183 17.30 -8.88 -9.30
CA THR A 183 17.60 -10.29 -9.57
C THR A 183 19.04 -10.59 -9.16
N PRO A 184 19.27 -11.44 -8.15
CA PRO A 184 20.62 -11.82 -7.76
C PRO A 184 21.23 -12.79 -8.77
N ASP A 185 22.50 -12.60 -9.12
CA ASP A 185 23.31 -13.63 -9.73
C ASP A 185 23.96 -14.48 -8.63
N THR A 186 23.33 -15.59 -8.30
CA THR A 186 23.75 -16.48 -7.21
C THR A 186 25.10 -17.15 -7.45
N ALA A 187 25.58 -17.22 -8.70
CA ALA A 187 26.84 -17.91 -9.04
C ALA A 187 28.09 -17.09 -8.71
N LYS A 188 27.96 -15.76 -8.58
CA LYS A 188 29.12 -14.86 -8.46
C LYS A 188 29.03 -13.86 -7.30
N GLY A 189 27.96 -13.86 -6.50
CA GLY A 189 27.72 -12.80 -5.50
C GLY A 189 27.41 -11.44 -6.10
N TYR A 190 26.96 -11.39 -7.36
CA TYR A 190 26.58 -10.18 -8.05
C TYR A 190 25.07 -9.98 -8.04
N TYR A 191 24.64 -8.72 -8.02
CA TYR A 191 23.26 -8.33 -8.27
C TYR A 191 23.13 -7.82 -9.68
N THR A 192 22.18 -8.40 -10.39
CA THR A 192 21.82 -7.95 -11.72
C THR A 192 20.55 -7.11 -11.59
N ILE A 193 20.66 -5.83 -11.93
CA ILE A 193 19.51 -4.98 -12.14
C ILE A 193 19.36 -4.85 -13.63
N THR A 194 18.22 -5.25 -14.11
CA THR A 194 17.92 -5.19 -15.54
C THR A 194 17.02 -3.99 -15.78
N ASP A 195 17.49 -3.07 -16.61
CA ASP A 195 16.72 -1.92 -17.08
C ASP A 195 16.51 -2.01 -18.59
N PHE A 196 15.83 -1.02 -19.17
CA PHE A 196 15.59 -0.93 -20.61
C PHE A 196 16.88 -0.78 -21.45
N ARG A 197 18.03 -0.61 -20.86
CA ARG A 197 19.32 -0.38 -21.54
C ARG A 197 20.27 -1.55 -21.40
N GLY A 198 19.92 -2.53 -20.61
CA GLY A 198 20.74 -3.71 -20.40
C GLY A 198 20.86 -4.13 -18.95
N THR A 199 21.70 -5.10 -18.72
CA THR A 199 21.93 -5.70 -17.41
C THR A 199 23.11 -5.02 -16.74
N LEU A 200 22.87 -4.40 -15.59
CA LEU A 200 23.94 -3.97 -14.71
C LEU A 200 24.31 -5.11 -13.78
N THR A 201 25.57 -5.48 -13.79
CA THR A 201 26.13 -6.40 -12.79
C THR A 201 26.91 -5.56 -11.79
N ALA A 202 26.34 -5.39 -10.61
CA ALA A 202 27.02 -4.75 -9.49
C ALA A 202 27.78 -5.79 -8.68
N THR A 203 29.09 -5.60 -8.52
CA THR A 203 29.90 -6.45 -7.67
C THR A 203 29.89 -5.89 -6.27
N THR A 204 29.13 -6.48 -5.36
CA THR A 204 29.33 -6.24 -3.94
C THR A 204 29.74 -7.52 -3.26
N PHE A 205 30.78 -7.43 -2.49
CA PHE A 205 31.15 -8.47 -1.55
C PHE A 205 30.46 -8.27 -0.19
N ASP A 206 29.77 -7.13 -0.03
CA ASP A 206 29.04 -6.79 1.18
C ASP A 206 27.57 -7.21 1.02
N ASP A 207 26.96 -7.62 2.15
CA ASP A 207 25.55 -8.02 2.22
C ASP A 207 24.59 -6.81 2.19
N THR A 208 25.07 -5.67 1.69
CA THR A 208 24.28 -4.44 1.60
C THR A 208 24.41 -3.78 0.24
N TYR A 209 23.33 -3.13 -0.19
CA TYR A 209 23.24 -2.48 -1.47
C TYR A 209 22.45 -1.17 -1.35
N ASP A 210 23.01 -0.06 -1.83
CA ASP A 210 22.36 1.25 -1.78
C ASP A 210 21.81 1.64 -3.15
N LEU A 211 20.51 1.88 -3.21
CA LEU A 211 19.80 2.46 -4.34
C LEU A 211 19.50 3.92 -4.03
N THR A 212 19.84 4.80 -4.96
CA THR A 212 19.48 6.21 -4.86
C THR A 212 18.62 6.62 -6.04
N PHE A 213 17.59 7.38 -5.77
CA PHE A 213 16.72 7.98 -6.77
C PHE A 213 17.00 9.48 -6.88
N ARG A 214 17.11 10.00 -8.08
CA ARG A 214 17.21 11.45 -8.34
C ARG A 214 16.41 11.84 -9.58
N LYS A 215 15.95 13.08 -9.59
CA LYS A 215 15.41 13.71 -10.80
C LYS A 215 16.53 14.01 -11.80
N ILE A 216 16.30 13.72 -13.07
CA ILE A 216 17.25 14.04 -14.14
C ILE A 216 17.36 15.58 -14.23
N GLY A 217 18.58 16.08 -14.14
CA GLY A 217 18.90 17.51 -14.27
C GLY A 217 18.97 18.28 -12.95
N GLU A 218 18.44 17.76 -11.84
CA GLU A 218 18.41 18.48 -10.57
C GLU A 218 19.58 18.14 -9.63
N GLY A 219 20.25 17.01 -9.85
CA GLY A 219 21.41 16.60 -9.03
C GLY A 219 21.10 16.21 -7.58
N THR A 220 19.86 16.36 -7.14
CA THR A 220 19.39 16.05 -5.78
C THR A 220 18.77 14.66 -5.74
N TYR A 221 19.00 13.95 -4.62
CA TYR A 221 18.39 12.65 -4.39
C TYR A 221 17.06 12.83 -3.65
N THR A 222 15.98 12.29 -4.19
CA THR A 222 14.67 12.32 -3.57
C THR A 222 14.41 11.09 -2.71
N GLU A 223 15.09 9.97 -3.01
CA GLU A 223 14.97 8.73 -2.26
C GLU A 223 16.32 8.02 -2.17
N LYS A 224 16.52 7.34 -1.04
CA LYS A 224 17.66 6.45 -0.81
C LYS A 224 17.19 5.16 -0.14
N VAL A 225 17.40 4.04 -0.81
CA VAL A 225 16.97 2.73 -0.32
C VAL A 225 18.19 1.86 -0.09
N ARG A 226 18.37 1.41 1.14
CA ARG A 226 19.38 0.41 1.49
C ARG A 226 18.73 -0.97 1.42
N VAL A 227 19.34 -1.89 0.71
CA VAL A 227 18.91 -3.28 0.63
C VAL A 227 19.91 -4.15 1.35
N ASN A 228 19.50 -4.76 2.45
CA ASN A 228 20.26 -5.79 3.14
C ASN A 228 19.93 -7.14 2.51
N ILE A 229 20.96 -7.99 2.35
CA ILE A 229 20.82 -9.27 1.70
C ILE A 229 21.04 -10.36 2.70
N VAL A 230 20.09 -11.26 2.81
CA VAL A 230 20.15 -12.40 3.71
C VAL A 230 19.80 -13.69 2.98
N ASP A 231 20.27 -14.81 3.50
CA ASP A 231 19.93 -16.11 2.95
C ASP A 231 18.44 -16.40 3.15
N GLY A 232 17.86 -17.10 2.17
CA GLY A 232 16.50 -17.60 2.28
C GLY A 232 16.39 -18.69 3.34
N MET A 233 15.17 -18.95 3.79
CA MET A 233 14.86 -19.99 4.77
C MET A 233 14.00 -21.06 4.10
N GLU A 234 14.43 -22.31 4.18
CA GLU A 234 13.62 -23.43 3.71
C GLU A 234 12.35 -23.57 4.58
N GLY A 235 11.20 -23.77 3.95
CA GLY A 235 9.91 -23.86 4.63
C GLY A 235 9.40 -22.54 5.22
N GLY A 236 10.05 -21.44 4.91
CA GLY A 236 9.60 -20.11 5.33
C GLY A 236 8.36 -19.66 4.53
N VAL A 237 7.62 -18.72 5.09
CA VAL A 237 6.44 -18.08 4.48
C VAL A 237 6.84 -16.70 4.02
N TYR A 238 6.92 -16.52 2.71
CA TYR A 238 7.28 -15.24 2.10
C TYR A 238 6.02 -14.45 1.75
N LEU A 239 5.90 -13.27 2.32
CA LEU A 239 4.80 -12.38 2.10
C LEU A 239 5.24 -11.15 1.32
N ARG A 240 4.31 -10.61 0.53
CA ARG A 240 4.39 -9.24 0.02
C ARG A 240 3.11 -8.49 0.40
N TRP A 241 3.25 -7.19 0.61
CA TRP A 241 2.13 -6.30 0.90
C TRP A 241 2.40 -4.89 0.37
N ILE A 242 1.37 -4.06 0.29
CA ILE A 242 1.57 -2.62 0.13
C ILE A 242 1.72 -1.99 1.52
N ASN A 243 2.81 -1.25 1.72
CA ASN A 243 2.95 -0.47 2.93
C ASN A 243 2.07 0.80 2.88
N ARG A 244 2.01 1.50 4.01
CA ARG A 244 1.24 2.74 4.12
C ARG A 244 1.69 3.86 3.18
N HIS A 245 2.90 3.82 2.63
CA HIS A 245 3.41 4.80 1.65
C HIS A 245 3.14 4.38 0.20
N GLY A 246 2.46 3.27 -0.05
CA GLY A 246 2.12 2.80 -1.39
C GLY A 246 3.20 1.95 -2.06
N PHE A 247 4.22 1.50 -1.34
CA PHE A 247 5.28 0.65 -1.88
C PHE A 247 5.05 -0.83 -1.62
N THR A 248 5.49 -1.66 -2.57
CA THR A 248 5.56 -3.10 -2.37
C THR A 248 6.65 -3.45 -1.36
N CYS A 249 6.27 -4.17 -0.34
CA CYS A 249 7.14 -4.63 0.73
C CYS A 249 7.15 -6.14 0.81
N TYR A 250 8.24 -6.70 1.34
CA TYR A 250 8.47 -8.14 1.37
C TYR A 250 9.10 -8.56 2.69
N HIS A 251 8.75 -9.74 3.18
CA HIS A 251 9.48 -10.36 4.28
C HIS A 251 9.30 -11.88 4.29
N LEU A 252 10.34 -12.58 4.74
CA LEU A 252 10.35 -14.03 4.91
C LEU A 252 10.16 -14.36 6.40
N PHE A 253 9.03 -14.95 6.71
CA PHE A 253 8.68 -15.35 8.07
C PHE A 253 8.97 -16.84 8.28
N LYS A 254 9.31 -17.21 9.51
CA LYS A 254 9.32 -18.60 9.93
C LYS A 254 7.88 -19.09 10.07
N ALA A 255 7.57 -20.24 9.47
CA ALA A 255 6.27 -20.88 9.61
C ALA A 255 6.10 -21.48 11.01
N GLY A 256 4.92 -21.31 11.59
CA GLY A 256 4.45 -22.07 12.75
C GLY A 256 3.51 -23.21 12.33
N ASP A 257 2.95 -23.89 13.32
CA ASP A 257 2.05 -24.99 13.09
C ASP A 257 0.66 -24.51 12.59
N ARG A 258 0.19 -25.09 11.49
CA ARG A 258 -1.12 -24.74 10.94
C ARG A 258 -2.24 -25.12 11.91
N GLN A 259 -3.15 -24.18 12.13
CA GLN A 259 -4.33 -24.35 12.98
C GLN A 259 -5.59 -24.43 12.11
N HIS A 260 -6.54 -25.24 12.54
CA HIS A 260 -7.85 -25.37 11.89
C HIS A 260 -8.92 -24.88 12.87
N GLN A 261 -9.54 -23.75 12.54
CA GLN A 261 -10.66 -23.22 13.30
C GLN A 261 -11.95 -23.70 12.65
N VAL A 262 -12.76 -24.42 13.40
CA VAL A 262 -14.06 -24.91 12.94
C VAL A 262 -15.13 -24.19 13.76
N THR A 263 -16.01 -23.49 13.08
CA THR A 263 -17.18 -22.86 13.66
C THR A 263 -18.43 -23.56 13.11
N SER A 264 -19.46 -23.63 13.91
CA SER A 264 -20.76 -24.18 13.47
C SER A 264 -21.82 -23.11 13.59
N ASN A 265 -22.70 -23.07 12.60
CA ASN A 265 -23.91 -22.27 12.65
C ASN A 265 -25.00 -23.01 13.44
N GLU A 266 -26.18 -22.41 13.52
CA GLU A 266 -27.30 -22.88 14.31
C GLU A 266 -27.61 -24.38 14.20
N ASP A 267 -27.96 -24.96 15.34
CA ASP A 267 -28.39 -26.34 15.40
C ASP A 267 -29.89 -26.44 15.03
N ILE A 268 -30.24 -27.40 14.19
CA ILE A 268 -31.63 -27.76 13.92
C ILE A 268 -31.99 -28.91 14.87
N TYR A 269 -32.88 -28.62 15.78
CA TYR A 269 -33.42 -29.66 16.67
C TYR A 269 -34.76 -30.13 16.12
N ARG A 270 -34.88 -31.42 15.90
CA ARG A 270 -36.15 -32.09 15.70
C ARG A 270 -36.39 -32.99 16.91
N ASN A 271 -37.33 -32.58 17.73
CA ASN A 271 -37.80 -33.41 18.83
C ASN A 271 -39.00 -34.19 18.33
N GLU A 272 -38.79 -35.44 17.96
CA GLU A 272 -39.90 -36.36 17.66
C GLU A 272 -40.35 -37.05 18.95
N LEU A 273 -41.63 -37.01 19.23
CA LEU A 273 -42.22 -37.68 20.42
C LEU A 273 -41.98 -39.19 20.40
N ALA A 274 -41.73 -39.78 19.24
CA ALA A 274 -41.38 -41.20 19.09
C ALA A 274 -40.02 -41.55 19.73
N ASP A 275 -39.14 -40.61 19.91
CA ASP A 275 -37.82 -40.81 20.50
C ASP A 275 -37.78 -40.48 22.01
N TYR A 276 -38.93 -40.12 22.59
CA TYR A 276 -39.04 -39.78 24.00
C TYR A 276 -39.41 -41.00 24.83
N ASP A 277 -38.58 -41.34 25.79
CA ASP A 277 -38.83 -42.36 26.83
C ASP A 277 -39.09 -41.67 28.17
N GLU A 278 -40.15 -42.06 28.87
CA GLU A 278 -40.56 -41.41 30.12
C GLU A 278 -39.53 -41.60 31.25
N ALA A 279 -38.69 -42.60 31.19
CA ALA A 279 -37.66 -42.88 32.21
C ALA A 279 -36.32 -42.27 31.88
N TYR A 280 -35.98 -42.12 30.57
CA TYR A 280 -34.64 -41.72 30.11
C TYR A 280 -34.64 -40.45 29.27
N GLY A 281 -35.82 -39.88 28.97
CA GLY A 281 -35.92 -38.70 28.09
C GLY A 281 -35.75 -39.05 26.62
N TYR A 282 -35.25 -38.08 25.82
CA TYR A 282 -34.98 -38.34 24.44
C TYR A 282 -33.78 -39.28 24.28
N GLN A 283 -33.97 -40.43 23.62
CA GLN A 283 -32.96 -41.48 23.48
C GLN A 283 -31.92 -41.17 22.38
N TYR A 284 -32.27 -40.31 21.45
CA TYR A 284 -31.39 -39.91 20.36
C TYR A 284 -31.16 -38.42 20.36
N ALA A 285 -29.92 -37.99 20.12
CA ALA A 285 -29.59 -36.59 19.88
C ALA A 285 -30.28 -36.19 18.57
N SER A 286 -31.43 -35.55 18.67
CA SER A 286 -32.26 -35.16 17.52
C SER A 286 -31.82 -33.83 16.90
N GLY A 287 -30.55 -33.44 17.08
CA GLY A 287 -29.99 -32.21 16.54
C GLY A 287 -28.97 -32.49 15.44
N HIS A 288 -29.12 -31.79 14.34
CA HIS A 288 -28.11 -31.75 13.26
C HIS A 288 -27.63 -30.32 13.12
N LYS A 289 -26.33 -30.15 12.91
CA LYS A 289 -25.75 -28.85 12.57
C LYS A 289 -25.95 -28.60 11.09
N GLN A 290 -26.51 -27.44 10.75
CA GLN A 290 -26.87 -27.09 9.37
C GLN A 290 -25.63 -26.88 8.50
N THR A 291 -24.64 -26.17 9.03
CA THR A 291 -23.39 -25.93 8.34
C THR A 291 -22.23 -25.77 9.34
N HIS A 292 -21.06 -26.08 8.88
CA HIS A 292 -19.82 -25.72 9.55
C HIS A 292 -19.07 -24.74 8.64
N ALA A 293 -18.29 -23.84 9.24
CA ALA A 293 -17.27 -23.07 8.52
C ALA A 293 -15.90 -23.50 9.03
N ARG A 294 -14.96 -23.67 8.12
CA ARG A 294 -13.57 -24.00 8.44
C ARG A 294 -12.66 -22.89 7.94
N GLN A 295 -11.92 -22.30 8.85
CA GLN A 295 -10.87 -21.33 8.55
C GLN A 295 -9.53 -21.93 8.95
N ASP A 296 -8.64 -22.06 7.98
CA ASP A 296 -7.27 -22.49 8.24
C ASP A 296 -6.42 -21.24 8.58
N VAL A 297 -5.67 -21.31 9.68
CA VAL A 297 -4.80 -20.25 10.16
C VAL A 297 -3.37 -20.75 10.15
N LEU A 298 -2.49 -19.95 9.56
CA LEU A 298 -1.06 -20.20 9.54
C LEU A 298 -0.35 -19.14 10.39
N PRO A 299 0.06 -19.46 11.63
CA PRO A 299 0.90 -18.58 12.42
C PRO A 299 2.27 -18.43 11.78
N VAL A 300 2.80 -17.22 11.75
CA VAL A 300 4.15 -16.94 11.25
C VAL A 300 4.86 -15.96 12.17
N CYS A 301 6.17 -16.05 12.24
CA CYS A 301 7.00 -15.23 13.12
C CYS A 301 8.26 -14.74 12.41
N ALA A 302 8.58 -13.46 12.59
CA ALA A 302 9.89 -12.89 12.32
C ALA A 302 10.63 -12.74 13.66
N PRO A 303 11.57 -13.64 13.99
CA PRO A 303 12.23 -13.62 15.28
C PRO A 303 13.31 -12.55 15.34
N LEU A 304 13.52 -11.99 16.53
CA LEU A 304 14.64 -11.10 16.87
C LEU A 304 14.82 -9.91 15.89
N VAL A 305 13.72 -9.29 15.49
CA VAL A 305 13.76 -8.09 14.65
C VAL A 305 14.03 -6.84 15.49
N ASP A 306 14.71 -5.87 14.91
CA ASP A 306 14.92 -4.56 15.52
C ASP A 306 13.62 -3.71 15.45
N ARG A 307 13.68 -2.51 16.05
CA ARG A 307 12.51 -1.64 16.18
C ARG A 307 12.00 -1.13 14.84
N ASP A 308 12.88 -0.85 13.90
CA ASP A 308 12.53 -0.29 12.59
C ASP A 308 11.93 -1.38 11.70
N THR A 309 12.52 -2.57 11.72
CA THR A 309 11.97 -3.76 11.07
C THR A 309 10.61 -4.14 11.67
N TRP A 310 10.43 -4.02 12.99
CA TRP A 310 9.15 -4.28 13.62
C TRP A 310 8.04 -3.35 13.12
N ASP A 311 8.32 -2.04 13.03
CA ASP A 311 7.38 -1.05 12.47
C ASP A 311 7.09 -1.33 10.98
N TYR A 312 8.10 -1.69 10.21
CA TYR A 312 7.96 -2.12 8.82
C TYR A 312 7.04 -3.35 8.67
N LEU A 313 7.17 -4.34 9.55
CA LEU A 313 6.34 -5.54 9.54
C LEU A 313 4.91 -5.28 10.01
N LEU A 314 4.69 -4.27 10.86
CA LEU A 314 3.35 -3.88 11.29
C LEU A 314 2.50 -3.38 10.11
N ASP A 315 3.13 -2.79 9.09
CA ASP A 315 2.44 -2.39 7.86
C ASP A 315 1.79 -3.58 7.15
N ALA A 316 2.37 -4.80 7.24
CA ALA A 316 1.74 -6.00 6.70
C ALA A 316 0.41 -6.33 7.42
N ALA A 317 0.34 -6.12 8.74
CA ALA A 317 -0.87 -6.36 9.52
C ALA A 317 -1.99 -5.34 9.23
N THR A 318 -1.63 -4.16 8.77
CA THR A 318 -2.58 -3.07 8.47
C THR A 318 -2.87 -2.91 6.98
N SER A 319 -2.11 -3.59 6.12
CA SER A 319 -2.30 -3.55 4.67
C SER A 319 -3.60 -4.25 4.26
N PRO A 320 -4.42 -3.64 3.41
CA PRO A 320 -5.60 -4.29 2.85
C PRO A 320 -5.26 -5.38 1.82
N ILE A 321 -4.01 -5.41 1.35
CA ILE A 321 -3.55 -6.32 0.31
C ILE A 321 -2.28 -7.00 0.78
N VAL A 322 -2.38 -8.29 1.03
CA VAL A 322 -1.26 -9.16 1.40
C VAL A 322 -1.32 -10.41 0.55
N ASP A 323 -0.20 -10.75 -0.06
CA ASP A 323 -0.05 -11.96 -0.85
C ASP A 323 1.04 -12.86 -0.29
N MET A 324 0.80 -14.16 -0.35
CA MET A 324 1.73 -15.19 0.04
C MET A 324 2.35 -15.83 -1.21
N PHE A 325 3.66 -15.99 -1.20
CA PHE A 325 4.40 -16.63 -2.28
C PHE A 325 4.16 -18.14 -2.29
N MET A 326 3.79 -18.67 -3.46
CA MET A 326 3.44 -20.08 -3.68
C MET A 326 4.46 -20.83 -4.53
N GLY A 327 5.66 -20.26 -4.70
CA GLY A 327 6.68 -20.80 -5.59
C GLY A 327 6.64 -20.21 -6.98
N TYR A 328 7.47 -20.74 -7.86
CA TYR A 328 7.54 -20.35 -9.25
C TYR A 328 6.72 -21.31 -10.13
N ASP A 329 6.19 -20.82 -11.23
CA ASP A 329 5.60 -21.67 -12.26
C ASP A 329 6.68 -22.32 -13.14
N THR A 330 6.27 -23.09 -14.15
CA THR A 330 7.17 -23.77 -15.08
C THR A 330 8.01 -22.83 -15.93
N ASN A 331 7.63 -21.55 -16.01
CA ASN A 331 8.34 -20.50 -16.74
C ASN A 331 9.21 -19.64 -15.83
N GLY A 332 9.31 -19.97 -14.54
CA GLY A 332 10.04 -19.17 -13.55
C GLY A 332 9.30 -17.92 -13.09
N VAL A 333 8.00 -17.79 -13.40
CA VAL A 333 7.20 -16.65 -12.94
C VAL A 333 6.70 -16.91 -11.51
N PRO A 334 6.89 -15.98 -10.56
CA PRO A 334 6.44 -16.17 -9.19
C PRO A 334 4.91 -16.18 -9.10
N ARG A 335 4.38 -17.18 -8.39
CA ARG A 335 2.95 -17.32 -8.12
C ARG A 335 2.64 -16.79 -6.74
N TRP A 336 1.57 -16.03 -6.64
CA TRP A 336 1.11 -15.40 -5.43
C TRP A 336 -0.33 -15.77 -5.12
N GLN A 337 -0.63 -15.93 -3.84
CA GLN A 337 -1.97 -16.18 -3.34
C GLN A 337 -2.36 -15.07 -2.38
N GLY A 338 -3.47 -14.38 -2.66
CA GLY A 338 -4.03 -13.38 -1.74
C GLY A 338 -4.42 -14.03 -0.42
N VAL A 339 -4.01 -13.42 0.68
CA VAL A 339 -4.32 -13.87 2.05
C VAL A 339 -4.80 -12.70 2.89
N ARG A 340 -5.40 -12.99 4.02
CA ARG A 340 -5.81 -11.97 5.02
C ARG A 340 -5.02 -12.17 6.29
N ILE A 341 -4.64 -11.08 6.92
CA ILE A 341 -4.03 -11.13 8.25
C ILE A 341 -5.16 -11.05 9.28
N GLN A 342 -5.12 -11.94 10.26
CA GLN A 342 -6.06 -11.92 11.36
C GLN A 342 -5.86 -10.66 12.20
N ALA A 343 -6.94 -9.92 12.45
CA ALA A 343 -6.89 -8.76 13.34
C ALA A 343 -6.44 -9.20 14.76
N GLY A 344 -5.60 -8.38 15.37
CA GLY A 344 -5.03 -8.68 16.68
C GLY A 344 -4.42 -7.46 17.35
N THR A 345 -3.88 -7.66 18.53
CA THR A 345 -3.11 -6.65 19.26
C THR A 345 -1.62 -6.93 19.09
N TYR A 346 -0.90 -5.95 18.57
CA TYR A 346 0.54 -6.00 18.37
C TYR A 346 1.24 -5.13 19.42
N THR A 347 2.05 -5.73 20.26
CA THR A 347 2.71 -5.01 21.36
C THR A 347 4.17 -4.80 21.03
N LYS A 348 4.58 -3.55 20.83
CA LYS A 348 5.98 -3.15 20.68
C LYS A 348 6.59 -2.92 22.06
N THR A 349 7.63 -3.67 22.36
CA THR A 349 8.34 -3.58 23.64
C THR A 349 9.49 -2.58 23.58
N SER A 350 10.12 -2.29 24.73
CA SER A 350 11.33 -1.48 24.80
C SER A 350 12.62 -2.27 24.49
N ALA A 351 12.51 -3.57 24.26
CA ALA A 351 13.66 -4.41 23.92
C ALA A 351 14.31 -3.99 22.59
N THR A 352 15.63 -4.16 22.49
CA THR A 352 16.39 -3.86 21.27
C THR A 352 16.01 -4.81 20.14
N LEU A 353 15.81 -6.08 20.47
CA LEU A 353 15.34 -7.12 19.54
C LEU A 353 14.09 -7.76 20.13
N GLN A 354 13.11 -8.04 19.29
CA GLN A 354 11.84 -8.63 19.68
C GLN A 354 11.26 -9.47 18.55
N ASP A 355 10.36 -10.37 18.88
CA ASP A 355 9.67 -11.17 17.89
C ASP A 355 8.46 -10.40 17.35
N PHE A 356 8.19 -10.57 16.05
CA PHE A 356 6.97 -10.10 15.41
C PHE A 356 6.20 -11.28 14.84
N ALA A 357 4.97 -11.50 15.29
CA ALA A 357 4.15 -12.63 14.90
C ALA A 357 2.85 -12.17 14.24
N LEU A 358 2.43 -12.88 13.22
CA LEU A 358 1.17 -12.73 12.48
C LEU A 358 0.44 -14.05 12.41
N ASN A 359 -0.89 -13.97 12.31
CA ASN A 359 -1.73 -15.10 11.94
C ASN A 359 -2.29 -14.84 10.54
N ILE A 360 -1.95 -15.71 9.59
CA ILE A 360 -2.43 -15.64 8.21
C ILE A 360 -3.67 -16.49 8.10
N LEU A 361 -4.77 -15.87 7.67
CA LEU A 361 -6.01 -16.56 7.31
C LEU A 361 -5.88 -17.05 5.86
N LEU A 362 -5.81 -18.35 5.68
CA LEU A 362 -5.77 -18.97 4.36
C LEU A 362 -7.16 -18.90 3.71
N PRO A 363 -7.26 -19.03 2.37
CA PRO A 363 -8.54 -19.11 1.69
C PRO A 363 -9.43 -20.20 2.29
N GLU A 364 -10.73 -19.93 2.29
CA GLU A 364 -11.72 -20.87 2.82
C GLU A 364 -11.70 -22.21 2.09
N THR A 365 -11.76 -23.28 2.85
CA THR A 365 -11.88 -24.63 2.29
C THR A 365 -13.36 -24.99 2.19
N PRO A 366 -13.86 -25.42 1.01
CA PRO A 366 -15.23 -25.91 0.90
C PRO A 366 -15.48 -27.07 1.84
N ILE A 367 -16.61 -27.05 2.53
CA ILE A 367 -17.05 -28.10 3.43
C ILE A 367 -18.48 -28.51 3.09
N GLN A 368 -18.90 -29.65 3.62
CA GLN A 368 -20.26 -30.17 3.43
C GLN A 368 -21.27 -29.31 4.21
N SER A 369 -22.38 -29.00 3.59
CA SER A 369 -23.57 -28.38 4.21
C SER A 369 -24.77 -29.26 3.91
N ILE A 370 -25.76 -29.29 4.81
CA ILE A 370 -27.02 -29.97 4.64
C ILE A 370 -28.03 -29.03 4.00
#